data_5309140cb15fec7259695bbf2bdf7006
#
_entry.id   5309140cb15fec7259695bbf2bdf7006
#
_cell.length_a   1.000
_cell.length_b   1.000
_cell.length_c   1.000
_cell.angle_alpha   90.00
_cell.angle_beta   90.00
_cell.angle_gamma   90.00
#
_symmetry.space_group_name_H-M   'P 1'
#
loop_
_entity.id
_entity.type
_entity.pdbx_description
1 polymer ?
#
loop_
_entity_poly.entity_id
_entity_poly.type
_entity_poly.pdbx_seq_one_letter_code
_entity_poly.pdbx_strand_id
1 'polypeptide(L)'
;MAKRILITDDALFMRVTLKNILTQNGFEVVGEASNGREAVELYEKLKPDVVFMDITMPEMDGLAALKAIRSKDPNAYVVMCTAMGQKQIVLEAIQHGAKDFIVKPFQPERIVEAVQKAA
;
A
#
# COMPACT_ATOMS: atom_id res chain seq x y z
N MET A 1 -9.97 3.71 17.74
CA MET A 1 -9.74 4.68 16.66
C MET A 1 -9.54 3.95 15.33
N ALA A 2 -10.02 4.54 14.27
CA ALA A 2 -9.89 3.92 12.94
C ALA A 2 -8.43 3.92 12.49
N LYS A 3 -8.00 2.82 11.85
CA LYS A 3 -6.70 2.77 11.20
C LYS A 3 -6.67 3.78 10.07
N ARG A 4 -5.57 4.49 9.93
CA ARG A 4 -5.35 5.52 8.91
C ARG A 4 -4.56 4.89 7.77
N ILE A 5 -5.11 4.98 6.57
CA ILE A 5 -4.60 4.24 5.41
C ILE A 5 -4.19 5.21 4.30
N LEU A 6 -3.00 5.01 3.74
CA LEU A 6 -2.56 5.67 2.51
C LEU A 6 -2.66 4.64 1.39
N ILE A 7 -3.33 4.98 0.29
CA ILE A 7 -3.42 4.08 -0.86
C ILE A 7 -2.65 4.65 -2.04
N THR A 8 -1.93 3.79 -2.74
CA THR A 8 -1.05 4.18 -3.84
C THR A 8 -1.28 3.26 -5.03
N ASP A 9 -1.77 3.81 -6.12
CA ASP A 9 -1.99 3.10 -7.37
C ASP A 9 -2.13 4.15 -8.47
N ASP A 10 -1.53 3.91 -9.64
CA ASP A 10 -1.63 4.87 -10.73
C ASP A 10 -2.99 4.84 -11.42
N ALA A 11 -3.80 3.81 -11.20
CA ALA A 11 -5.13 3.68 -11.79
C ALA A 11 -6.20 4.22 -10.83
N LEU A 12 -6.89 5.27 -11.26
CA LEU A 12 -7.96 5.87 -10.45
C LEU A 12 -9.01 4.84 -10.07
N PHE A 13 -9.39 3.96 -11.01
CA PHE A 13 -10.39 2.93 -10.76
C PHE A 13 -9.98 2.04 -9.57
N MET A 14 -8.71 1.66 -9.52
CA MET A 14 -8.23 0.80 -8.44
C MET A 14 -8.22 1.52 -7.11
N ARG A 15 -7.86 2.82 -7.11
CA ARG A 15 -7.91 3.60 -5.87
C ARG A 15 -9.33 3.73 -5.35
N VAL A 16 -10.30 3.97 -6.24
CA VAL A 16 -11.71 4.07 -5.84
C VAL A 16 -12.20 2.75 -5.26
N THR A 17 -11.87 1.64 -5.93
CA THR A 17 -12.27 0.31 -5.47
C THR A 17 -11.72 0.03 -4.07
N LEU A 18 -10.43 0.26 -3.88
CA LEU A 18 -9.77 0.00 -2.61
C LEU A 18 -10.32 0.93 -1.52
N LYS A 19 -10.49 2.20 -1.84
CA LYS A 19 -11.04 3.17 -0.90
C LYS A 19 -12.43 2.77 -0.42
N ASN A 20 -13.29 2.32 -1.34
CA ASN A 20 -14.65 1.90 -0.97
C ASN A 20 -14.62 0.69 -0.04
N ILE A 21 -13.78 -0.30 -0.33
CA ILE A 21 -13.64 -1.48 0.54
C ILE A 21 -13.20 -1.06 1.94
N LEU A 22 -12.19 -0.19 2.02
CA LEU A 22 -11.64 0.22 3.30
C LEU A 22 -12.65 1.04 4.12
N THR A 23 -13.31 2.01 3.49
CA THR A 23 -14.25 2.86 4.22
C THR A 23 -15.49 2.10 4.67
N GLN A 24 -15.96 1.13 3.88
CA GLN A 24 -17.08 0.29 4.25
C GLN A 24 -16.77 -0.61 5.44
N ASN A 25 -15.50 -0.84 5.71
CA ASN A 25 -15.08 -1.68 6.82
C ASN A 25 -14.54 -0.87 8.01
N GLY A 26 -14.82 0.43 8.04
CA GLY A 26 -14.52 1.26 9.20
C GLY A 26 -13.11 1.82 9.25
N PHE A 27 -12.33 1.69 8.18
CA PHE A 27 -10.99 2.27 8.11
C PHE A 27 -11.03 3.65 7.49
N GLU A 28 -10.05 4.48 7.80
CA GLU A 28 -9.98 5.85 7.30
C GLU A 28 -8.91 5.97 6.22
N VAL A 29 -9.28 6.36 5.01
CA VAL A 29 -8.32 6.63 3.94
C VAL A 29 -7.91 8.09 4.07
N VAL A 30 -6.66 8.33 4.48
CA VAL A 30 -6.17 9.67 4.75
C VAL A 30 -5.47 10.32 3.55
N GLY A 31 -5.15 9.53 2.53
CA GLY A 31 -4.52 10.07 1.33
C GLY A 31 -4.47 9.07 0.21
N GLU A 32 -4.28 9.59 -1.00
CA GLU A 32 -4.12 8.79 -2.21
C GLU A 32 -2.92 9.30 -2.98
N ALA A 33 -2.12 8.38 -3.49
CA ALA A 33 -0.97 8.69 -4.33
C ALA A 33 -1.10 7.96 -5.65
N SER A 34 -0.66 8.58 -6.74
CA SER A 34 -0.73 7.99 -8.06
C SER A 34 0.62 7.48 -8.56
N ASN A 35 1.67 7.66 -7.79
CA ASN A 35 3.00 7.13 -8.09
C ASN A 35 3.81 7.00 -6.81
N GLY A 36 4.99 6.38 -6.92
CA GLY A 36 5.82 6.12 -5.75
C GLY A 36 6.36 7.37 -5.09
N ARG A 37 6.69 8.40 -5.88
CA ARG A 37 7.21 9.64 -5.31
C ARG A 37 6.17 10.33 -4.44
N GLU A 38 4.93 10.41 -4.93
CA GLU A 38 3.84 10.98 -4.13
C GLU A 38 3.62 10.18 -2.86
N ALA A 39 3.72 8.85 -2.94
CA ALA A 39 3.55 7.99 -1.79
C ALA A 39 4.58 8.28 -0.71
N VAL A 40 5.84 8.47 -1.10
CA VAL A 40 6.91 8.78 -0.15
C VAL A 40 6.65 10.13 0.52
N GLU A 41 6.28 11.13 -0.27
CA GLU A 41 6.00 12.47 0.26
C GLU A 41 4.81 12.46 1.22
N LEU A 42 3.72 11.78 0.83
CA LEU A 42 2.52 11.71 1.66
C LEU A 42 2.76 10.87 2.91
N TYR A 43 3.58 9.83 2.83
CA TYR A 43 3.91 9.05 4.00
C TYR A 43 4.56 9.92 5.08
N GLU A 44 5.52 10.75 4.71
CA GLU A 44 6.18 11.63 5.66
C GLU A 44 5.22 12.65 6.27
N LYS A 45 4.30 13.16 5.46
CA LYS A 45 3.35 14.18 5.88
C LYS A 45 2.23 13.62 6.75
N LEU A 46 1.69 12.47 6.37
CA LEU A 46 0.49 11.90 6.99
C LEU A 46 0.78 10.85 8.04
N LYS A 47 1.90 10.17 7.96
CA LYS A 47 2.30 9.06 8.84
C LYS A 47 1.15 8.09 9.07
N PRO A 48 0.70 7.43 7.97
CA PRO A 48 -0.44 6.50 8.07
C PRO A 48 -0.06 5.24 8.84
N ASP A 49 -1.06 4.52 9.31
CA ASP A 49 -0.85 3.24 9.98
C ASP A 49 -0.52 2.12 9.00
N VAL A 50 -1.10 2.19 7.79
CA VAL A 50 -0.90 1.19 6.75
C VAL A 50 -0.80 1.89 5.40
N VAL A 51 0.11 1.40 4.55
CA VAL A 51 0.23 1.86 3.16
C VAL A 51 -0.08 0.69 2.24
N PHE A 52 -1.02 0.90 1.32
CA PHE A 52 -1.21 -0.02 0.20
C PHE A 52 -0.42 0.53 -0.98
N MET A 53 0.49 -0.27 -1.53
CA MET A 53 1.45 0.17 -2.53
C MET A 53 1.41 -0.73 -3.75
N ASP A 54 0.93 -0.20 -4.88
CA ASP A 54 1.01 -0.92 -6.15
C ASP A 54 2.48 -1.07 -6.55
N ILE A 55 2.82 -2.19 -7.17
CA ILE A 55 4.21 -2.47 -7.54
C ILE A 55 4.61 -1.67 -8.78
N THR A 56 3.78 -1.67 -9.82
CA THR A 56 4.13 -1.06 -11.11
C THR A 56 3.47 0.30 -11.27
N MET A 57 4.27 1.36 -11.24
CA MET A 57 3.78 2.73 -11.37
C MET A 57 4.81 3.58 -12.12
N PRO A 58 4.37 4.68 -12.77
CA PRO A 58 5.31 5.61 -13.40
C PRO A 58 6.11 6.41 -12.39
N GLU A 59 7.18 7.05 -12.82
CA GLU A 59 8.11 7.90 -12.09
C GLU A 59 8.90 7.13 -11.05
N MET A 60 8.26 6.61 -10.02
CA MET A 60 8.90 5.77 -9.01
C MET A 60 7.98 4.59 -8.75
N ASP A 61 8.45 3.37 -8.99
CA ASP A 61 7.63 2.18 -8.78
C ASP A 61 7.48 1.85 -7.31
N GLY A 62 6.60 0.87 -7.03
CA GLY A 62 6.27 0.51 -5.66
C GLY A 62 7.44 -0.05 -4.85
N LEU A 63 8.34 -0.78 -5.50
CA LEU A 63 9.51 -1.33 -4.80
C LEU A 63 10.45 -0.21 -4.38
N ALA A 64 10.72 0.75 -5.26
CA ALA A 64 11.56 1.89 -4.94
C ALA A 64 10.94 2.74 -3.83
N ALA A 65 9.62 2.94 -3.88
CA ALA A 65 8.91 3.69 -2.85
C ALA A 65 8.97 2.97 -1.50
N LEU A 66 8.81 1.65 -1.50
CA LEU A 66 8.93 0.84 -0.29
C LEU A 66 10.30 1.03 0.36
N LYS A 67 11.36 0.94 -0.44
CA LYS A 67 12.71 1.11 0.07
C LYS A 67 12.91 2.50 0.68
N ALA A 68 12.41 3.53 0.01
CA ALA A 68 12.53 4.90 0.49
C ALA A 68 11.76 5.11 1.80
N ILE A 69 10.55 4.60 1.89
CA ILE A 69 9.73 4.72 3.10
C ILE A 69 10.39 3.98 4.26
N ARG A 70 10.84 2.75 4.03
CA ARG A 70 11.44 1.94 5.08
C ARG A 70 12.78 2.48 5.55
N SER A 71 13.53 3.16 4.68
CA SER A 71 14.80 3.76 5.08
C SER A 71 14.60 4.91 6.09
N LYS A 72 13.47 5.60 6.00
CA LYS A 72 13.14 6.69 6.91
C LYS A 72 12.32 6.24 8.12
N ASP A 73 11.53 5.20 7.95
CA ASP A 73 10.69 4.66 9.02
C ASP A 73 10.76 3.13 8.98
N PRO A 74 11.65 2.53 9.78
CA PRO A 74 11.79 1.06 9.80
C PRO A 74 10.53 0.33 10.28
N ASN A 75 9.58 1.04 10.89
CA ASN A 75 8.34 0.46 11.39
C ASN A 75 7.18 0.63 10.42
N ALA A 76 7.42 1.19 9.24
CA ALA A 76 6.35 1.38 8.25
C ALA A 76 5.70 0.06 7.89
N TYR A 77 4.37 0.04 7.89
CA TYR A 77 3.60 -1.15 7.54
C TYR A 77 3.10 -0.99 6.11
N VAL A 78 3.79 -1.63 5.18
CA VAL A 78 3.50 -1.52 3.75
C VAL A 78 2.96 -2.85 3.23
N VAL A 79 1.80 -2.79 2.60
CA VAL A 79 1.16 -3.94 1.94
C VAL A 79 1.29 -3.73 0.43
N MET A 80 2.00 -4.65 -0.23
CA MET A 80 2.19 -4.54 -1.68
C MET A 80 0.94 -5.06 -2.40
N CYS A 81 0.56 -4.37 -3.48
CA CYS A 81 -0.53 -4.81 -4.34
C CYS A 81 0.08 -5.24 -5.67
N THR A 82 -0.22 -6.44 -6.11
CA THR A 82 0.47 -7.06 -7.24
C THR A 82 -0.50 -7.72 -8.21
N ALA A 83 -0.14 -7.76 -9.48
CA ALA A 83 -0.83 -8.59 -10.46
C ALA A 83 -0.27 -10.00 -10.39
N MET A 84 -1.01 -10.95 -10.94
CA MET A 84 -0.53 -12.33 -11.03
C MET A 84 0.77 -12.38 -11.86
N GLY A 85 1.69 -13.26 -11.47
CA GLY A 85 2.93 -13.43 -12.21
C GLY A 85 4.08 -12.55 -11.75
N GLN A 86 3.92 -11.78 -10.68
CA GLN A 86 4.98 -10.90 -10.18
C GLN A 86 5.68 -11.46 -8.94
N LYS A 87 5.81 -12.79 -8.88
CA LYS A 87 6.35 -13.47 -7.69
C LYS A 87 7.73 -12.98 -7.29
N GLN A 88 8.63 -12.77 -8.25
CA GLN A 88 10.00 -12.34 -7.95
C GLN A 88 10.03 -10.96 -7.30
N ILE A 89 9.22 -10.05 -7.81
CA ILE A 89 9.15 -8.68 -7.26
C ILE A 89 8.55 -8.70 -5.86
N VAL A 90 7.55 -9.55 -5.64
CA VAL A 90 6.92 -9.70 -4.31
C VAL A 90 7.95 -10.19 -3.30
N LEU A 91 8.74 -11.21 -3.67
CA LEU A 91 9.78 -11.74 -2.78
C LEU A 91 10.82 -10.66 -2.45
N GLU A 92 11.23 -9.88 -3.44
CA GLU A 92 12.17 -8.79 -3.21
C GLU A 92 11.57 -7.74 -2.28
N ALA A 93 10.29 -7.40 -2.47
CA ALA A 93 9.61 -6.44 -1.60
C ALA A 93 9.57 -6.93 -0.15
N ILE A 94 9.30 -8.21 0.06
CA ILE A 94 9.29 -8.78 1.41
C ILE A 94 10.68 -8.68 2.03
N GLN A 95 11.73 -8.95 1.26
CA GLN A 95 13.11 -8.81 1.74
C GLN A 95 13.44 -7.38 2.15
N HIS A 96 12.78 -6.40 1.56
CA HIS A 96 12.98 -4.99 1.90
C HIS A 96 11.96 -4.47 2.91
N GLY A 97 11.20 -5.37 3.53
CA GLY A 97 10.39 -5.02 4.68
C GLY A 97 8.90 -4.84 4.43
N ALA A 98 8.40 -5.21 3.23
CA ALA A 98 6.95 -5.26 3.04
C ALA A 98 6.35 -6.28 3.99
N LYS A 99 5.24 -5.93 4.63
CA LYS A 99 4.65 -6.76 5.67
C LYS A 99 3.64 -7.76 5.14
N ASP A 100 3.07 -7.48 3.97
CA ASP A 100 2.08 -8.36 3.37
C ASP A 100 1.98 -8.03 1.88
N PHE A 101 1.24 -8.84 1.15
CA PHE A 101 0.94 -8.55 -0.25
C PHE A 101 -0.46 -9.04 -0.58
N ILE A 102 -1.08 -8.40 -1.58
CA ILE A 102 -2.43 -8.73 -2.03
C ILE A 102 -2.40 -8.81 -3.54
N VAL A 103 -3.02 -9.86 -4.10
CA VAL A 103 -3.07 -10.06 -5.55
C VAL A 103 -4.34 -9.45 -6.10
N LYS A 104 -4.22 -8.72 -7.20
CA LYS A 104 -5.38 -8.17 -7.93
C LYS A 104 -6.04 -9.27 -8.75
N PRO A 105 -7.37 -9.29 -8.90
CA PRO A 105 -8.33 -8.32 -8.38
C PRO A 105 -8.53 -8.45 -6.88
N PHE A 106 -8.84 -7.33 -6.23
CA PHE A 106 -8.94 -7.28 -4.77
C PHE A 106 -10.13 -8.09 -4.25
N GLN A 107 -9.87 -8.90 -3.23
CA GLN A 107 -10.90 -9.58 -2.45
C GLN A 107 -11.09 -8.80 -1.16
N PRO A 108 -12.32 -8.30 -0.87
CA PRO A 108 -12.52 -7.46 0.32
C PRO A 108 -12.02 -8.08 1.61
N GLU A 109 -12.25 -9.37 1.82
CA GLU A 109 -11.81 -10.06 3.04
C GLU A 109 -10.30 -10.03 3.18
N ARG A 110 -9.59 -10.16 2.07
CA ARG A 110 -8.12 -10.16 2.08
C ARG A 110 -7.57 -8.77 2.42
N ILE A 111 -8.22 -7.73 1.91
CA ILE A 111 -7.88 -6.34 2.22
C ILE A 111 -8.05 -6.09 3.72
N VAL A 112 -9.19 -6.46 4.26
CA VAL A 112 -9.50 -6.26 5.68
C VAL A 112 -8.49 -7.02 6.56
N GLU A 113 -8.19 -8.27 6.20
CA GLU A 113 -7.22 -9.07 6.94
C GLU A 113 -5.85 -8.40 7.00
N ALA A 114 -5.39 -7.85 5.87
CA ALA A 114 -4.08 -7.20 5.82
C ALA A 114 -4.02 -6.00 6.77
N VAL A 115 -5.09 -5.21 6.84
CA VAL A 115 -5.14 -4.06 7.74
C VAL A 115 -5.21 -4.51 9.19
N GLN A 116 -6.00 -5.53 9.48
CA GLN A 116 -6.18 -6.02 10.86
C GLN A 116 -4.89 -6.59 11.44
N LYS A 117 -4.00 -7.11 10.60
CA LYS A 117 -2.71 -7.62 11.05
C LYS A 117 -1.76 -6.51 11.49
N ALA A 118 -2.00 -5.29 11.06
CA ALA A 118 -1.19 -4.15 11.47
C ALA A 118 -1.59 -3.77 12.91
N ALA A 119 -0.74 -4.11 13.83
CA ALA A 119 -1.04 -3.91 15.25
C ALA A 119 -0.89 -2.45 15.68
#